data_2fc896d07bcb8403904a98a626a292ed
#
_entry.id   2fc896d07bcb8403904a98a626a292ed
#
_cell.length_a   1.000
_cell.length_b   1.000
_cell.length_c   1.000
_cell.angle_alpha   90.00
_cell.angle_beta   90.00
_cell.angle_gamma   90.00
#
_symmetry.space_group_name_H-M   'P 1'
#
loop_
_entity.id
_entity.type
_entity.pdbx_description
1 polymer ?
#
loop_
_entity_poly.entity_id
_entity_poly.type
_entity_poly.pdbx_seq_one_letter_code
_entity_poly.pdbx_strand_id
1 'polypeptide(L)'
;MVDQEISSKLLSEVHFRQVRQSDLLALEWEGEFVHFRRMYADAYRRSQLGEAVLWVVDHPQLGILGQLFVHLDSPRHELADGVYRAYIYGFRVRSPYRSLGLGTRLLQLAEQDLVKRGFAWSVLNVSRENLDARRLYERSGYRVVAGDPGRWSYLDEHGIRHDVNEPAWRMEKRLIP
;
A
#
# COMPACT_ATOMS: atom_id res chain seq x y z
N MET A 1 20.49 -18.85 -14.50
CA MET A 1 20.68 -19.68 -13.28
C MET A 1 21.08 -18.82 -12.08
N VAL A 2 22.11 -17.96 -12.16
CA VAL A 2 22.55 -17.09 -11.04
C VAL A 2 21.44 -16.15 -10.55
N ASP A 3 20.65 -15.54 -11.44
CA ASP A 3 19.56 -14.63 -11.07
C ASP A 3 18.41 -15.33 -10.34
N GLN A 4 18.11 -16.58 -10.67
CA GLN A 4 17.05 -17.35 -10.00
C GLN A 4 17.46 -17.77 -8.58
N GLU A 5 18.72 -18.09 -8.39
CA GLU A 5 19.25 -18.50 -7.08
C GLU A 5 19.31 -17.29 -6.11
N ILE A 6 19.77 -16.12 -6.61
CA ILE A 6 19.79 -14.87 -5.85
C ILE A 6 18.35 -14.44 -5.47
N SER A 7 17.41 -14.51 -6.43
CA SER A 7 16.01 -14.20 -6.18
C SER A 7 15.36 -15.13 -5.16
N SER A 8 15.66 -16.44 -5.26
CA SER A 8 15.15 -17.45 -4.32
C SER A 8 15.68 -17.21 -2.91
N LYS A 9 16.96 -16.90 -2.76
CA LYS A 9 17.59 -16.58 -1.47
C LYS A 9 16.96 -15.32 -0.86
N LEU A 10 16.85 -14.26 -1.63
CA LEU A 10 16.19 -13.02 -1.17
C LEU A 10 14.77 -13.28 -0.68
N LEU A 11 13.99 -14.03 -1.45
CA LEU A 11 12.60 -14.36 -1.08
C LEU A 11 12.50 -15.23 0.18
N SER A 12 13.52 -16.01 0.52
CA SER A 12 13.56 -16.80 1.75
C SER A 12 13.92 -15.99 2.99
N GLU A 13 14.55 -14.83 2.82
CA GLU A 13 15.01 -13.96 3.92
C GLU A 13 14.07 -12.78 4.20
N VAL A 14 13.08 -12.49 3.33
CA VAL A 14 12.14 -11.39 3.57
C VAL A 14 11.06 -11.75 4.59
N HIS A 15 10.70 -10.76 5.39
CA HIS A 15 9.62 -10.84 6.36
C HIS A 15 8.50 -9.86 6.00
N PHE A 16 7.28 -10.37 5.97
CA PHE A 16 6.08 -9.55 5.81
C PHE A 16 5.50 -9.28 7.19
N ARG A 17 5.42 -8.04 7.57
CA ARG A 17 4.97 -7.63 8.91
C ARG A 17 4.31 -6.27 8.91
N GLN A 18 3.65 -5.94 10.01
CA GLN A 18 3.15 -4.59 10.23
C GLN A 18 4.30 -3.63 10.58
N VAL A 19 4.09 -2.35 10.25
CA VAL A 19 5.02 -1.25 10.53
C VAL A 19 5.18 -1.06 12.03
N ARG A 20 6.41 -0.83 12.47
CA ARG A 20 6.76 -0.41 13.84
C ARG A 20 7.11 1.09 13.83
N GLN A 21 7.05 1.74 14.97
CA GLN A 21 7.45 3.15 15.09
C GLN A 21 8.89 3.40 14.61
N SER A 22 9.79 2.46 14.88
CA SER A 22 11.19 2.52 14.43
C SER A 22 11.39 2.46 12.92
N ASP A 23 10.37 2.04 12.15
CA ASP A 23 10.45 1.93 10.70
C ASP A 23 10.14 3.24 9.98
N LEU A 24 9.57 4.24 10.67
CA LEU A 24 9.02 5.44 10.00
C LEU A 24 10.05 6.18 9.14
N LEU A 25 11.29 6.30 9.59
CA LEU A 25 12.36 6.90 8.78
C LEU A 25 12.73 6.02 7.57
N ALA A 26 12.70 4.70 7.73
CA ALA A 26 13.02 3.77 6.64
C ALA A 26 11.96 3.77 5.53
N LEU A 27 10.72 4.22 5.81
CA LEU A 27 9.68 4.40 4.79
C LEU A 27 9.99 5.56 3.82
N GLU A 28 10.91 6.44 4.17
CA GLU A 28 11.34 7.56 3.32
C GLU A 28 12.31 7.13 2.21
N TRP A 29 12.79 5.88 2.23
CA TRP A 29 13.71 5.30 1.25
C TRP A 29 14.89 6.21 0.91
N GLU A 30 15.71 6.49 1.92
CA GLU A 30 16.91 7.33 1.81
C GLU A 30 16.61 8.77 1.28
N GLY A 31 15.42 9.29 1.62
CA GLY A 31 14.98 10.64 1.29
C GLY A 31 14.11 10.77 0.03
N GLU A 32 13.93 9.69 -0.76
CA GLU A 32 13.05 9.71 -1.93
C GLU A 32 11.63 10.13 -1.57
N PHE A 33 11.14 9.71 -0.39
CA PHE A 33 9.79 10.00 0.10
C PHE A 33 9.77 10.83 1.39
N VAL A 34 10.80 11.63 1.64
CA VAL A 34 10.87 12.51 2.82
C VAL A 34 9.67 13.45 2.92
N HIS A 35 9.16 13.91 1.78
CA HIS A 35 7.99 14.78 1.68
C HIS A 35 6.70 14.13 2.24
N PHE A 36 6.66 12.81 2.42
CA PHE A 36 5.55 12.09 3.05
C PHE A 36 5.76 11.80 4.55
N ARG A 37 6.80 12.32 5.18
CA ARG A 37 7.12 12.07 6.61
C ARG A 37 5.92 12.25 7.53
N ARG A 38 5.20 13.37 7.36
CA ARG A 38 4.00 13.68 8.17
C ARG A 38 2.86 12.70 7.90
N MET A 39 2.67 12.30 6.66
CA MET A 39 1.67 11.28 6.29
C MET A 39 2.00 9.93 6.92
N TYR A 40 3.27 9.52 6.93
CA TYR A 40 3.68 8.25 7.56
C TYR A 40 3.46 8.28 9.08
N ALA A 41 3.79 9.38 9.74
CA ALA A 41 3.54 9.56 11.16
C ALA A 41 2.04 9.53 11.48
N ASP A 42 1.20 10.20 10.69
CA ASP A 42 -0.25 10.17 10.86
C ASP A 42 -0.84 8.78 10.59
N ALA A 43 -0.41 8.12 9.52
CA ALA A 43 -0.84 6.76 9.20
C ALA A 43 -0.48 5.79 10.34
N TYR A 44 0.72 5.90 10.91
CA TYR A 44 1.12 5.09 12.06
C TYR A 44 0.24 5.38 13.29
N ARG A 45 0.01 6.66 13.62
CA ARG A 45 -0.89 7.05 14.71
C ARG A 45 -2.29 6.43 14.53
N ARG A 46 -2.85 6.53 13.33
CA ARG A 46 -4.16 5.94 13.00
C ARG A 46 -4.15 4.41 13.13
N SER A 47 -3.04 3.76 12.80
CA SER A 47 -2.92 2.31 12.99
C SER A 47 -2.96 1.90 14.47
N GLN A 48 -2.41 2.73 15.37
CA GLN A 48 -2.49 2.50 16.81
C GLN A 48 -3.92 2.69 17.37
N LEU A 49 -4.75 3.47 16.68
CA LEU A 49 -6.17 3.67 17.01
C LEU A 49 -7.09 2.61 16.37
N GLY A 50 -6.54 1.68 15.57
CA GLY A 50 -7.33 0.67 14.87
C GLY A 50 -8.06 1.19 13.62
N GLU A 51 -7.70 2.37 13.12
CA GLU A 51 -8.31 3.01 11.94
C GLU A 51 -7.55 2.72 10.64
N ALA A 52 -6.35 2.15 10.74
CA ALA A 52 -5.49 1.82 9.61
C ALA A 52 -4.67 0.55 9.87
N VAL A 53 -4.16 -0.06 8.81
CA VAL A 53 -3.16 -1.15 8.89
C VAL A 53 -2.03 -0.83 7.93
N LEU A 54 -0.79 -0.93 8.42
CA LEU A 54 0.40 -0.62 7.64
C LEU A 54 1.27 -1.86 7.52
N TRP A 55 1.47 -2.33 6.29
CA TRP A 55 2.27 -3.50 5.98
C TRP A 55 3.59 -3.11 5.32
N VAL A 56 4.66 -3.84 5.66
CA VAL A 56 5.96 -3.77 4.98
C VAL A 56 6.47 -5.16 4.65
N VAL A 57 7.30 -5.22 3.61
CA VAL A 57 8.22 -6.32 3.37
C VAL A 57 9.62 -5.85 3.73
N ASP A 58 10.22 -6.54 4.67
CA ASP A 58 11.48 -6.21 5.31
C ASP A 58 12.52 -7.30 5.09
N HIS A 59 13.75 -6.92 4.79
CA HIS A 59 14.86 -7.83 4.64
C HIS A 59 15.94 -7.48 5.65
N PRO A 60 16.54 -8.46 6.37
CA PRO A 60 17.45 -8.20 7.48
C PRO A 60 18.64 -7.30 7.16
N GLN A 61 19.14 -7.38 5.92
CA GLN A 61 20.32 -6.63 5.47
C GLN A 61 19.99 -5.45 4.56
N LEU A 62 18.85 -5.47 3.84
CA LEU A 62 18.47 -4.49 2.83
C LEU A 62 17.41 -3.50 3.32
N GLY A 63 16.84 -3.75 4.52
CA GLY A 63 15.78 -2.93 5.09
C GLY A 63 14.44 -3.13 4.40
N ILE A 64 13.60 -2.10 4.40
CA ILE A 64 12.25 -2.13 3.84
C ILE A 64 12.32 -2.11 2.31
N LEU A 65 11.83 -3.17 1.69
CA LEU A 65 11.80 -3.36 0.23
C LEU A 65 10.46 -2.95 -0.39
N GLY A 66 9.41 -2.89 0.40
CA GLY A 66 8.09 -2.49 -0.06
C GLY A 66 7.13 -2.22 1.09
N GLN A 67 6.03 -1.57 0.76
CA GLN A 67 5.00 -1.17 1.70
C GLN A 67 3.62 -1.22 1.06
N LEU A 68 2.59 -1.39 1.89
CA LEU A 68 1.18 -1.31 1.53
C LEU A 68 0.40 -0.83 2.75
N PHE A 69 -0.34 0.26 2.61
CA PHE A 69 -1.14 0.85 3.67
C PHE A 69 -2.63 0.68 3.40
N VAL A 70 -3.41 0.59 4.45
CA VAL A 70 -4.86 0.39 4.39
C VAL A 70 -5.54 1.38 5.33
N HIS A 71 -6.48 2.17 4.81
CA HIS A 71 -7.48 2.85 5.63
C HIS A 71 -8.65 1.90 5.88
N LEU A 72 -9.01 1.69 7.13
CA LEU A 72 -10.20 0.95 7.52
C LEU A 72 -11.43 1.84 7.55
N ASP A 73 -11.23 3.14 7.77
CA ASP A 73 -12.26 4.17 7.73
C ASP A 73 -11.72 5.46 7.08
N SER A 74 -12.59 6.19 6.38
CA SER A 74 -12.26 7.42 5.66
C SER A 74 -13.52 8.30 5.53
N PRO A 75 -13.36 9.64 5.49
CA PRO A 75 -14.46 10.53 5.12
C PRO A 75 -15.08 10.22 3.74
N ARG A 76 -14.31 9.57 2.86
CA ARG A 76 -14.79 9.06 1.58
C ARG A 76 -15.27 7.61 1.75
N HIS A 77 -16.51 7.44 2.18
CA HIS A 77 -17.10 6.12 2.51
C HIS A 77 -17.17 5.17 1.31
N GLU A 78 -17.14 5.70 0.09
CA GLU A 78 -17.01 4.86 -1.12
C GLU A 78 -15.64 4.17 -1.22
N LEU A 79 -14.63 4.64 -0.47
CA LEU A 79 -13.30 4.02 -0.39
C LEU A 79 -13.18 3.13 0.84
N ALA A 80 -13.51 3.68 2.03
CA ALA A 80 -13.44 2.95 3.30
C ALA A 80 -14.55 3.49 4.23
N ASP A 81 -15.37 2.60 4.77
CA ASP A 81 -16.58 2.95 5.52
C ASP A 81 -16.58 2.46 6.98
N GLY A 82 -15.46 1.94 7.44
CA GLY A 82 -15.29 1.43 8.80
C GLY A 82 -15.92 0.07 9.07
N VAL A 83 -16.67 -0.50 8.12
CA VAL A 83 -17.47 -1.72 8.33
C VAL A 83 -17.25 -2.77 7.24
N TYR A 84 -17.43 -2.40 5.98
CA TYR A 84 -17.42 -3.34 4.86
C TYR A 84 -16.33 -3.08 3.84
N ARG A 85 -15.91 -1.82 3.69
CA ARG A 85 -14.97 -1.36 2.67
C ARG A 85 -13.70 -0.86 3.31
N ALA A 86 -12.54 -1.29 2.79
CA ALA A 86 -11.23 -0.81 3.21
C ALA A 86 -10.42 -0.36 1.98
N TYR A 87 -9.65 0.71 2.13
CA TYR A 87 -8.95 1.37 1.04
C TYR A 87 -7.45 1.16 1.12
N ILE A 88 -6.89 0.53 0.08
CA ILE A 88 -5.45 0.33 -0.09
C ILE A 88 -4.84 1.55 -0.75
N TYR A 89 -3.75 2.06 -0.17
CA TYR A 89 -2.98 3.19 -0.67
C TYR A 89 -1.50 3.06 -0.31
N GLY A 90 -0.66 3.96 -0.83
CA GLY A 90 0.76 3.97 -0.53
C GLY A 90 1.48 2.66 -0.88
N PHE A 91 0.92 1.89 -1.80
CA PHE A 91 1.45 0.59 -2.19
C PHE A 91 2.60 0.75 -3.17
N ARG A 92 3.78 0.34 -2.76
CA ARG A 92 4.99 0.40 -3.59
C ARG A 92 6.01 -0.67 -3.21
N VAL A 93 6.82 -1.08 -4.20
CA VAL A 93 7.97 -1.96 -4.05
C VAL A 93 9.17 -1.28 -4.69
N ARG A 94 10.33 -1.30 -4.03
CA ARG A 94 11.58 -0.74 -4.57
C ARG A 94 11.89 -1.33 -5.95
N SER A 95 12.27 -0.48 -6.89
CA SER A 95 12.46 -0.86 -8.30
C SER A 95 13.33 -2.10 -8.51
N PRO A 96 14.49 -2.27 -7.83
CA PRO A 96 15.32 -3.47 -8.02
C PRO A 96 14.66 -4.78 -7.60
N TYR A 97 13.60 -4.73 -6.78
CA TYR A 97 12.93 -5.90 -6.20
C TYR A 97 11.52 -6.12 -6.76
N ARG A 98 11.16 -5.40 -7.83
CA ARG A 98 9.89 -5.61 -8.55
C ARG A 98 9.94 -6.91 -9.34
N SER A 99 8.76 -7.40 -9.73
CA SER A 99 8.59 -8.65 -10.48
C SER A 99 9.08 -9.93 -9.77
N LEU A 100 9.44 -9.85 -8.50
CA LEU A 100 9.78 -10.99 -7.64
C LEU A 100 8.58 -11.54 -6.83
N GLY A 101 7.39 -11.03 -7.09
CA GLY A 101 6.17 -11.46 -6.37
C GLY A 101 5.94 -10.78 -5.02
N LEU A 102 6.84 -9.88 -4.55
CA LEU A 102 6.70 -9.20 -3.27
C LEU A 102 5.41 -8.39 -3.16
N GLY A 103 5.07 -7.64 -4.21
CA GLY A 103 3.84 -6.85 -4.25
C GLY A 103 2.59 -7.73 -4.20
N THR A 104 2.55 -8.80 -4.98
CA THR A 104 1.43 -9.75 -4.97
C THR A 104 1.23 -10.35 -3.57
N ARG A 105 2.32 -10.73 -2.90
CA ARG A 105 2.24 -11.30 -1.55
C ARG A 105 1.81 -10.28 -0.49
N LEU A 106 2.30 -9.02 -0.57
CA LEU A 106 1.81 -7.94 0.29
C LEU A 106 0.31 -7.73 0.15
N LEU A 107 -0.18 -7.69 -1.10
CA LEU A 107 -1.59 -7.51 -1.39
C LEU A 107 -2.43 -8.66 -0.83
N GLN A 108 -2.00 -9.90 -1.04
CA GLN A 108 -2.69 -11.10 -0.51
C GLN A 108 -2.75 -11.09 1.02
N LEU A 109 -1.67 -10.71 1.71
CA LEU A 109 -1.64 -10.62 3.17
C LEU A 109 -2.58 -9.53 3.69
N ALA A 110 -2.60 -8.36 3.05
CA ALA A 110 -3.54 -7.30 3.40
C ALA A 110 -4.99 -7.74 3.21
N GLU A 111 -5.31 -8.41 2.10
CA GLU A 111 -6.65 -8.94 1.84
C GLU A 111 -7.06 -10.00 2.88
N GLN A 112 -6.16 -10.92 3.23
CA GLN A 112 -6.43 -11.93 4.26
C GLN A 112 -6.67 -11.29 5.64
N ASP A 113 -5.92 -10.25 6.00
CA ASP A 113 -6.13 -9.50 7.23
C ASP A 113 -7.48 -8.78 7.21
N LEU A 114 -7.87 -8.17 6.10
CA LEU A 114 -9.17 -7.53 5.94
C LEU A 114 -10.32 -8.53 6.11
N VAL A 115 -10.23 -9.72 5.52
CA VAL A 115 -11.23 -10.80 5.72
C VAL A 115 -11.33 -11.17 7.19
N LYS A 116 -10.20 -11.34 7.90
CA LYS A 116 -10.21 -11.66 9.34
C LYS A 116 -10.84 -10.55 10.18
N ARG A 117 -10.79 -9.30 9.73
CA ARG A 117 -11.43 -8.14 10.38
C ARG A 117 -12.90 -7.98 10.00
N GLY A 118 -13.43 -8.80 9.06
CA GLY A 118 -14.82 -8.76 8.63
C GLY A 118 -15.11 -7.83 7.44
N PHE A 119 -14.09 -7.25 6.80
CA PHE A 119 -14.27 -6.44 5.61
C PHE A 119 -14.61 -7.31 4.40
N ALA A 120 -15.63 -6.90 3.65
CA ALA A 120 -16.11 -7.62 2.47
C ALA A 120 -15.48 -7.11 1.16
N TRP A 121 -14.98 -5.89 1.15
CA TRP A 121 -14.46 -5.23 -0.04
C TRP A 121 -13.10 -4.58 0.19
N SER A 122 -12.19 -4.82 -0.74
CA SER A 122 -10.95 -4.07 -0.89
C SER A 122 -11.08 -3.10 -2.05
N VAL A 123 -10.74 -1.85 -1.81
CA VAL A 123 -10.83 -0.73 -2.77
C VAL A 123 -9.45 -0.12 -2.93
N LEU A 124 -9.12 0.31 -4.14
CA LEU A 124 -7.90 1.06 -4.42
C LEU A 124 -8.12 2.01 -5.60
N ASN A 125 -7.27 3.03 -5.66
CA ASN A 125 -7.14 3.88 -6.83
C ASN A 125 -5.80 3.60 -7.52
N VAL A 126 -5.81 3.54 -8.85
CA VAL A 126 -4.60 3.43 -9.67
C VAL A 126 -4.58 4.56 -10.69
N SER A 127 -3.45 5.28 -10.77
CA SER A 127 -3.25 6.30 -11.79
C SER A 127 -3.55 5.72 -13.19
N ARG A 128 -4.23 6.50 -14.03
CA ARG A 128 -4.57 6.07 -15.40
C ARG A 128 -3.34 5.74 -16.23
N GLU A 129 -2.21 6.35 -15.90
CA GLU A 129 -0.93 6.14 -16.59
C GLU A 129 -0.14 4.94 -16.05
N ASN A 130 -0.47 4.44 -14.85
CA ASN A 130 0.25 3.32 -14.23
C ASN A 130 -0.32 1.97 -14.69
N LEU A 131 -0.01 1.61 -15.92
CA LEU A 131 -0.51 0.37 -16.56
C LEU A 131 0.01 -0.90 -15.87
N ASP A 132 1.22 -0.87 -15.34
CA ASP A 132 1.81 -2.04 -14.68
C ASP A 132 1.12 -2.35 -13.35
N ALA A 133 0.84 -1.33 -12.55
CA ALA A 133 0.06 -1.50 -11.33
C ALA A 133 -1.37 -1.95 -11.65
N ARG A 134 -2.01 -1.37 -12.67
CA ARG A 134 -3.34 -1.77 -13.11
C ARG A 134 -3.38 -3.25 -13.48
N ARG A 135 -2.41 -3.74 -14.27
CA ARG A 135 -2.30 -5.16 -14.65
C ARG A 135 -2.12 -6.06 -13.42
N LEU A 136 -1.34 -5.62 -12.42
CA LEU A 136 -1.20 -6.35 -11.16
C LEU A 136 -2.55 -6.50 -10.47
N TYR A 137 -3.32 -5.42 -10.34
CA TYR A 137 -4.61 -5.43 -9.67
C TYR A 137 -5.65 -6.28 -10.42
N GLU A 138 -5.71 -6.15 -11.76
CA GLU A 138 -6.60 -6.98 -12.59
C GLU A 138 -6.30 -8.48 -12.43
N ARG A 139 -5.02 -8.89 -12.45
CA ARG A 139 -4.62 -10.28 -12.19
C ARG A 139 -4.93 -10.73 -10.77
N SER A 140 -4.98 -9.80 -9.82
CA SER A 140 -5.34 -10.05 -8.42
C SER A 140 -6.86 -10.07 -8.18
N GLY A 141 -7.68 -9.88 -9.23
CA GLY A 141 -9.14 -9.97 -9.17
C GLY A 141 -9.86 -8.64 -8.93
N TYR A 142 -9.16 -7.51 -9.00
CA TYR A 142 -9.78 -6.19 -8.95
C TYR A 142 -10.40 -5.82 -10.29
N ARG A 143 -11.49 -5.07 -10.25
CA ARG A 143 -12.19 -4.56 -11.44
C ARG A 143 -12.36 -3.05 -11.34
N VAL A 144 -12.21 -2.36 -12.45
CA VAL A 144 -12.52 -0.92 -12.55
C VAL A 144 -14.01 -0.73 -12.36
N VAL A 145 -14.39 0.15 -11.44
CA VAL A 145 -15.80 0.46 -11.14
C VAL A 145 -16.15 1.92 -11.38
N ALA A 146 -15.18 2.83 -11.31
CA ALA A 146 -15.40 4.26 -11.54
C ALA A 146 -14.10 4.96 -11.96
N GLY A 147 -14.24 6.16 -12.54
CA GLY A 147 -13.16 7.14 -12.58
C GLY A 147 -13.07 7.87 -11.23
N ASP A 148 -11.85 8.21 -10.83
CA ASP A 148 -11.58 9.08 -9.69
C ASP A 148 -10.79 10.30 -10.18
N PRO A 149 -11.16 11.54 -9.82
CA PRO A 149 -10.40 12.72 -10.23
C PRO A 149 -8.97 12.75 -9.69
N GLY A 150 -8.66 11.93 -8.68
CA GLY A 150 -7.33 11.82 -8.09
C GLY A 150 -6.86 13.10 -7.41
N ARG A 151 -7.80 13.88 -6.85
CA ARG A 151 -7.48 15.12 -6.14
C ARG A 151 -7.31 14.84 -4.66
N TRP A 152 -6.13 15.16 -4.16
CA TRP A 152 -5.81 15.05 -2.74
C TRP A 152 -4.71 16.04 -2.38
N SER A 153 -4.39 16.18 -1.11
CA SER A 153 -3.32 17.06 -0.67
C SER A 153 -2.59 16.46 0.52
N TYR A 154 -1.35 16.89 0.71
CA TYR A 154 -0.55 16.53 1.88
C TYR A 154 0.27 17.72 2.36
N LEU A 155 0.74 17.64 3.60
CA LEU A 155 1.75 18.53 4.15
C LEU A 155 3.10 17.82 4.08
N ASP A 156 4.10 18.46 3.50
CA ASP A 156 5.46 17.92 3.46
C ASP A 156 6.14 17.99 4.84
N GLU A 157 7.41 17.59 4.92
CA GLU A 157 8.19 17.58 6.16
C GLU A 157 8.38 18.99 6.77
N HIS A 158 8.26 20.04 5.96
CA HIS A 158 8.30 21.43 6.39
C HIS A 158 6.92 22.01 6.73
N GLY A 159 5.84 21.26 6.52
CA GLY A 159 4.47 21.70 6.74
C GLY A 159 3.89 22.50 5.59
N ILE A 160 4.52 22.48 4.42
CA ILE A 160 4.02 23.13 3.20
C ILE A 160 2.99 22.21 2.56
N ARG A 161 1.84 22.77 2.18
CA ARG A 161 0.77 22.04 1.50
C ARG A 161 1.10 21.85 0.03
N HIS A 162 0.93 20.63 -0.42
CA HIS A 162 1.00 20.22 -1.82
C HIS A 162 -0.35 19.65 -2.26
N ASP A 163 -0.89 20.20 -3.35
CA ASP A 163 -2.11 19.67 -3.98
C ASP A 163 -1.70 18.74 -5.13
N VAL A 164 -2.28 17.55 -5.17
CA VAL A 164 -2.06 16.53 -6.18
C VAL A 164 -3.33 16.38 -7.02
N ASN A 165 -3.15 16.33 -8.34
CA ASN A 165 -4.20 16.07 -9.30
C ASN A 165 -3.73 14.96 -10.26
N GLU A 166 -4.04 13.74 -9.93
CA GLU A 166 -3.62 12.55 -10.67
C GLU A 166 -4.84 11.67 -10.99
N PRO A 167 -5.51 11.89 -12.13
CA PRO A 167 -6.69 11.13 -12.52
C PRO A 167 -6.44 9.62 -12.45
N ALA A 168 -7.34 8.92 -11.80
CA ALA A 168 -7.20 7.51 -11.48
C ALA A 168 -8.42 6.70 -11.89
N TRP A 169 -8.26 5.38 -11.87
CA TRP A 169 -9.34 4.41 -11.88
C TRP A 169 -9.55 3.91 -10.47
N ARG A 170 -10.78 3.96 -9.96
CA ARG A 170 -11.17 3.24 -8.76
C ARG A 170 -11.43 1.79 -9.13
N MET A 171 -10.75 0.89 -8.42
CA MET A 171 -10.88 -0.55 -8.58
C MET A 171 -11.34 -1.19 -7.28
N GLU A 172 -12.13 -2.23 -7.39
CA GLU A 172 -12.68 -2.95 -6.25
C GLU A 172 -12.54 -4.46 -6.43
N LYS A 173 -12.37 -5.15 -5.31
CA LYS A 173 -12.40 -6.61 -5.21
C LYS A 173 -13.28 -7.03 -4.05
N ARG A 174 -14.21 -7.95 -4.31
CA ARG A 174 -14.95 -8.62 -3.24
C ARG A 174 -14.08 -9.69 -2.60
N LEU A 175 -13.90 -9.61 -1.28
CA LEU A 175 -13.02 -10.51 -0.51
C LEU A 175 -13.76 -11.71 0.06
N ILE A 176 -15.06 -11.56 0.34
CA ILE A 176 -15.93 -12.60 0.91
C ILE A 176 -16.99 -12.94 -0.13
N PRO A 177 -17.35 -14.22 -0.30
CA PRO A 177 -18.35 -14.68 -1.27
C PRO A 177 -19.70 -14.00 -1.14
#